data_a229131af7b88e59f1d0e6d89f1fc442
#
_entry.id   a229131af7b88e59f1d0e6d89f1fc442
#
_cell.length_a   1.000
_cell.length_b   1.000
_cell.length_c   1.000
_cell.angle_alpha   90.00
_cell.angle_beta   90.00
_cell.angle_gamma   90.00
#
_symmetry.space_group_name_H-M   'P 1'
#
loop_
_entity.id
_entity.type
_entity.pdbx_description
1 polymer ?
#
loop_
_entity_poly.entity_id
_entity_poly.type
_entity_poly.pdbx_seq_one_letter_code
_entity_poly.pdbx_strand_id
1 'polypeptide(L)'
;MVADWNAALARARAHAPFLALALQRRPELAALLAEGLDEAALAAARAEGAGIEDTGLALRRERLSLALVLAVGDLAGAFPLARVMAELTGFADRALDAAMRAVVQRRCPDAPFAGFSAIALGKQGAGER
;
A
#
# COMPACT_ATOMS: atom_id res chain seq x y z
N MET A 1 -25.41 2.54 -1.54
CA MET A 1 -24.93 3.88 -1.16
C MET A 1 -23.75 4.25 -2.03
N VAL A 2 -23.78 5.44 -2.60
CA VAL A 2 -22.69 5.92 -3.46
C VAL A 2 -21.61 6.55 -2.58
N ALA A 3 -20.36 6.18 -2.83
CA ALA A 3 -19.23 6.74 -2.10
C ALA A 3 -19.06 8.22 -2.46
N ASP A 4 -18.79 9.04 -1.47
CA ASP A 4 -18.60 10.48 -1.67
C ASP A 4 -17.11 10.82 -1.56
N TRP A 5 -16.43 10.71 -2.69
CA TRP A 5 -14.99 10.91 -2.76
C TRP A 5 -14.60 12.38 -2.55
N ASN A 6 -15.41 13.30 -3.08
CA ASN A 6 -15.09 14.73 -2.95
C ASN A 6 -15.21 15.19 -1.49
N ALA A 7 -16.23 14.75 -0.77
CA ALA A 7 -16.37 15.06 0.65
C ALA A 7 -15.24 14.43 1.46
N ALA A 8 -14.85 13.19 1.12
CA ALA A 8 -13.75 12.52 1.81
C ALA A 8 -12.43 13.26 1.61
N LEU A 9 -12.14 13.69 0.39
CA LEU A 9 -10.93 14.46 0.09
C LEU A 9 -10.92 15.79 0.82
N ALA A 10 -12.06 16.47 0.86
CA ALA A 10 -12.17 17.74 1.57
C ALA A 10 -11.91 17.56 3.07
N ARG A 11 -12.48 16.52 3.67
CA ARG A 11 -12.24 16.24 5.09
C ARG A 11 -10.79 15.87 5.36
N ALA A 12 -10.18 15.07 4.49
CA ALA A 12 -8.79 14.69 4.64
C ALA A 12 -7.88 15.92 4.60
N ARG A 13 -8.12 16.81 3.65
CA ARG A 13 -7.32 18.04 3.51
C ARG A 13 -7.50 18.98 4.69
N ALA A 14 -8.70 19.05 5.25
CA ALA A 14 -9.01 19.98 6.33
C ALA A 14 -8.58 19.47 7.70
N HIS A 15 -8.67 18.17 7.95
CA HIS A 15 -8.56 17.62 9.31
C HIS A 15 -7.48 16.57 9.50
N ALA A 16 -6.81 16.14 8.45
CA ALA A 16 -5.80 15.09 8.54
C ALA A 16 -4.50 15.57 7.89
N PRO A 17 -3.58 16.20 8.66
CA PRO A 17 -2.35 16.76 8.09
C PRO A 17 -1.51 15.76 7.30
N PHE A 18 -1.44 14.51 7.76
CA PHE A 18 -0.70 13.47 7.05
C PHE A 18 -1.31 13.21 5.67
N LEU A 19 -2.64 13.10 5.61
CA LEU A 19 -3.32 12.85 4.34
C LEU A 19 -3.26 14.07 3.42
N ALA A 20 -3.38 15.27 3.98
CA ALA A 20 -3.27 16.50 3.18
C ALA A 20 -1.91 16.59 2.50
N LEU A 21 -0.84 16.29 3.24
CA LEU A 21 0.51 16.32 2.69
C LEU A 21 0.70 15.22 1.64
N ALA A 22 0.18 14.02 1.92
CA ALA A 22 0.29 12.90 0.98
C ALA A 22 -0.44 13.19 -0.33
N LEU A 23 -1.61 13.79 -0.26
CA LEU A 23 -2.37 14.20 -1.46
C LEU A 23 -1.60 15.24 -2.27
N GLN A 24 -0.94 16.16 -1.60
CA GLN A 24 -0.13 17.18 -2.25
C GLN A 24 1.08 16.56 -2.97
N ARG A 25 1.69 15.56 -2.36
CA ARG A 25 2.88 14.90 -2.91
C ARG A 25 2.56 13.87 -3.99
N ARG A 26 1.31 13.42 -4.03
CA ARG A 26 0.87 12.40 -5.00
C ARG A 26 -0.33 12.92 -5.78
N PRO A 27 -0.14 13.94 -6.64
CA PRO A 27 -1.27 14.52 -7.36
C PRO A 27 -1.96 13.54 -8.29
N GLU A 28 -1.26 12.55 -8.84
CA GLU A 28 -1.86 11.55 -9.69
C GLU A 28 -2.83 10.65 -8.92
N LEU A 29 -2.52 10.31 -7.67
CA LEU A 29 -3.44 9.55 -6.82
C LEU A 29 -4.63 10.41 -6.43
N ALA A 30 -4.39 11.66 -6.09
CA ALA A 30 -5.45 12.60 -5.75
C ALA A 30 -6.45 12.73 -6.89
N ALA A 31 -5.95 12.80 -8.13
CA ALA A 31 -6.81 12.89 -9.30
C ALA A 31 -7.67 11.64 -9.49
N LEU A 32 -7.07 10.46 -9.34
CA LEU A 32 -7.81 9.19 -9.44
C LEU A 32 -8.90 9.10 -8.37
N LEU A 33 -8.58 9.50 -7.15
CA LEU A 33 -9.55 9.48 -6.05
C LEU A 33 -10.67 10.49 -6.27
N ALA A 34 -10.35 11.67 -6.79
CA ALA A 34 -11.37 12.69 -7.09
C ALA A 34 -12.36 12.20 -8.14
N GLU A 35 -11.92 11.36 -9.06
CA GLU A 35 -12.78 10.77 -10.07
C GLU A 35 -13.51 9.50 -9.59
N GLY A 36 -13.25 9.07 -8.35
CA GLY A 36 -13.85 7.87 -7.80
C GLY A 36 -13.31 6.58 -8.37
N LEU A 37 -12.11 6.62 -8.97
CA LEU A 37 -11.48 5.44 -9.57
C LEU A 37 -10.66 4.70 -8.52
N ASP A 38 -11.36 4.08 -7.57
CA ASP A 38 -10.77 3.44 -6.40
C ASP A 38 -9.83 2.28 -6.75
N GLU A 39 -10.24 1.40 -7.65
CA GLU A 39 -9.38 0.27 -8.02
C GLU A 39 -8.14 0.72 -8.79
N ALA A 40 -8.29 1.73 -9.64
CA ALA A 40 -7.13 2.31 -10.34
C ALA A 40 -6.17 2.97 -9.36
N ALA A 41 -6.70 3.66 -8.35
CA ALA A 41 -5.88 4.30 -7.32
C ALA A 41 -5.13 3.25 -6.51
N LEU A 42 -5.78 2.14 -6.14
CA LEU A 42 -5.12 1.04 -5.43
C LEU A 42 -4.00 0.42 -6.28
N ALA A 43 -4.27 0.20 -7.56
CA ALA A 43 -3.26 -0.35 -8.46
C ALA A 43 -2.06 0.58 -8.59
N ALA A 44 -2.32 1.90 -8.73
CA ALA A 44 -1.25 2.89 -8.82
C ALA A 44 -0.44 2.94 -7.52
N ALA A 45 -1.11 2.85 -6.37
CA ALA A 45 -0.43 2.84 -5.07
C ALA A 45 0.50 1.64 -4.94
N ARG A 46 0.03 0.46 -5.34
CA ARG A 46 0.85 -0.76 -5.30
C ARG A 46 2.07 -0.67 -6.22
N ALA A 47 1.98 0.11 -7.29
CA ALA A 47 3.05 0.27 -8.26
C ALA A 47 4.04 1.38 -7.92
N GLU A 48 3.82 2.14 -6.83
CA GLU A 48 4.64 3.30 -6.48
C GLU A 48 6.12 2.96 -6.22
N GLY A 49 6.40 1.74 -5.81
CA GLY A 49 7.76 1.29 -5.58
C GLY A 49 8.46 0.72 -6.82
N ALA A 50 7.73 0.59 -7.92
CA ALA A 50 8.28 -0.04 -9.12
C ALA A 50 9.42 0.80 -9.71
N GLY A 51 10.50 0.13 -10.08
CA GLY A 51 11.65 0.81 -10.67
C GLY A 51 12.61 1.43 -9.66
N ILE A 52 12.31 1.35 -8.37
CA ILE A 52 13.20 1.86 -7.32
C ILE A 52 14.09 0.73 -6.84
N GLU A 53 15.40 0.90 -6.99
CA GLU A 53 16.38 -0.14 -6.63
C GLU A 53 16.46 -0.37 -5.13
N ASP A 54 16.40 0.71 -4.34
CA ASP A 54 16.47 0.61 -2.89
C ASP A 54 15.16 0.03 -2.36
N THR A 55 15.22 -1.22 -1.88
CA THR A 55 14.06 -1.94 -1.40
C THR A 55 13.33 -1.20 -0.28
N GLY A 56 14.09 -0.64 0.67
CA GLY A 56 13.48 0.10 1.78
C GLY A 56 12.72 1.33 1.32
N LEU A 57 13.28 2.07 0.37
CA LEU A 57 12.62 3.24 -0.19
C LEU A 57 11.38 2.84 -0.99
N ALA A 58 11.50 1.79 -1.80
CA ALA A 58 10.38 1.29 -2.60
C ALA A 58 9.20 0.89 -1.72
N LEU A 59 9.48 0.14 -0.65
CA LEU A 59 8.43 -0.30 0.27
C LEU A 59 7.82 0.88 1.02
N ARG A 60 8.62 1.85 1.39
CA ARG A 60 8.12 3.05 2.09
C ARG A 60 7.17 3.84 1.20
N ARG A 61 7.53 3.99 -0.07
CA ARG A 61 6.67 4.69 -1.04
C ARG A 61 5.36 3.96 -1.25
N GLU A 62 5.42 2.66 -1.44
CA GLU A 62 4.20 1.87 -1.61
C GLU A 62 3.32 1.95 -0.37
N ARG A 63 3.90 1.82 0.82
CA ARG A 63 3.16 1.89 2.08
C ARG A 63 2.44 3.23 2.25
N LEU A 64 3.14 4.33 1.99
CA LEU A 64 2.54 5.65 2.13
C LEU A 64 1.41 5.89 1.13
N SER A 65 1.61 5.47 -0.11
CA SER A 65 0.59 5.63 -1.15
C SER A 65 -0.62 4.74 -0.88
N LEU A 66 -0.39 3.50 -0.45
CA LEU A 66 -1.47 2.58 -0.12
C LEU A 66 -2.27 3.08 1.09
N ALA A 67 -1.58 3.57 2.12
CA ALA A 67 -2.23 4.15 3.30
C ALA A 67 -3.11 5.34 2.92
N LEU A 68 -2.63 6.19 2.01
CA LEU A 68 -3.42 7.33 1.52
C LEU A 68 -4.71 6.86 0.85
N VAL A 69 -4.60 5.94 -0.10
CA VAL A 69 -5.78 5.46 -0.85
C VAL A 69 -6.76 4.78 0.08
N LEU A 70 -6.28 3.93 0.98
CA LEU A 70 -7.16 3.21 1.91
C LEU A 70 -7.84 4.15 2.89
N ALA A 71 -7.11 5.15 3.41
CA ALA A 71 -7.68 6.10 4.36
C ALA A 71 -8.76 6.96 3.70
N VAL A 72 -8.51 7.48 2.51
CA VAL A 72 -9.51 8.28 1.81
C VAL A 72 -10.70 7.42 1.41
N GLY A 73 -10.45 6.18 0.96
CA GLY A 73 -11.53 5.25 0.62
C GLY A 73 -12.40 4.89 1.81
N ASP A 74 -11.80 4.75 2.98
CA ASP A 74 -12.55 4.52 4.21
C ASP A 74 -13.42 5.73 4.54
N LEU A 75 -12.87 6.94 4.46
CA LEU A 75 -13.63 8.17 4.67
C LEU A 75 -14.77 8.33 3.68
N ALA A 76 -14.58 7.88 2.45
CA ALA A 76 -15.60 7.96 1.40
C ALA A 76 -16.68 6.88 1.56
N GLY A 77 -16.44 5.89 2.42
CA GLY A 77 -17.35 4.76 2.56
C GLY A 77 -17.22 3.73 1.45
N ALA A 78 -16.14 3.80 0.66
CA ALA A 78 -15.94 2.89 -0.47
C ALA A 78 -15.30 1.56 -0.06
N PHE A 79 -14.48 1.57 1.01
CA PHE A 79 -13.77 0.37 1.45
C PHE A 79 -14.26 -0.07 2.82
N PRO A 80 -14.94 -1.22 2.92
CA PRO A 80 -15.26 -1.78 4.23
C PRO A 80 -14.00 -2.24 4.95
N LEU A 81 -14.10 -2.41 6.26
CA LEU A 81 -12.96 -2.80 7.09
C LEU A 81 -12.26 -4.06 6.56
N ALA A 82 -13.05 -5.05 6.13
CA ALA A 82 -12.47 -6.29 5.58
C ALA A 82 -11.57 -6.02 4.39
N ARG A 83 -11.97 -5.10 3.50
CA ARG A 83 -11.16 -4.74 2.33
C ARG A 83 -9.88 -4.03 2.74
N VAL A 84 -9.99 -3.08 3.69
CA VAL A 84 -8.82 -2.37 4.20
C VAL A 84 -7.81 -3.35 4.80
N MET A 85 -8.30 -4.27 5.62
CA MET A 85 -7.43 -5.27 6.24
C MET A 85 -6.79 -6.20 5.22
N ALA A 86 -7.54 -6.60 4.20
CA ALA A 86 -7.00 -7.47 3.15
C ALA A 86 -5.88 -6.77 2.36
N GLU A 87 -6.06 -5.49 2.05
CA GLU A 87 -5.03 -4.73 1.32
C GLU A 87 -3.77 -4.55 2.18
N LEU A 88 -3.93 -4.24 3.46
CA LEU A 88 -2.79 -4.08 4.37
C LEU A 88 -2.05 -5.41 4.58
N THR A 89 -2.79 -6.50 4.70
CA THR A 89 -2.19 -7.82 4.84
C THR A 89 -1.40 -8.20 3.58
N GLY A 90 -1.98 -7.96 2.42
CA GLY A 90 -1.31 -8.21 1.15
C GLY A 90 -0.02 -7.41 1.02
N PHE A 91 -0.05 -6.14 1.44
CA PHE A 91 1.16 -5.32 1.46
C PHE A 91 2.21 -5.90 2.41
N ALA A 92 1.80 -6.28 3.62
CA ALA A 92 2.73 -6.84 4.62
C ALA A 92 3.41 -8.10 4.09
N ASP A 93 2.67 -8.98 3.41
CA ASP A 93 3.23 -10.18 2.81
C ASP A 93 4.26 -9.84 1.74
N ARG A 94 3.94 -8.91 0.84
CA ARG A 94 4.86 -8.49 -0.21
C ARG A 94 6.10 -7.79 0.37
N ALA A 95 5.90 -6.98 1.40
CA ALA A 95 7.00 -6.24 2.04
C ALA A 95 7.98 -7.19 2.71
N LEU A 96 7.46 -8.20 3.41
CA LEU A 96 8.31 -9.20 4.06
C LEU A 96 9.09 -10.00 3.02
N ASP A 97 8.42 -10.43 1.96
CA ASP A 97 9.06 -11.17 0.87
C ASP A 97 10.19 -10.35 0.22
N ALA A 98 9.91 -9.09 -0.10
CA ALA A 98 10.89 -8.21 -0.72
C ALA A 98 12.09 -7.93 0.20
N ALA A 99 11.81 -7.73 1.49
CA ALA A 99 12.88 -7.49 2.46
C ALA A 99 13.78 -8.72 2.62
N MET A 100 13.18 -9.91 2.65
CA MET A 100 13.94 -11.14 2.75
C MET A 100 14.79 -11.39 1.49
N ARG A 101 14.23 -11.10 0.31
CA ARG A 101 15.00 -11.20 -0.94
C ARG A 101 16.22 -10.29 -0.92
N ALA A 102 16.03 -9.05 -0.44
CA ALA A 102 17.13 -8.09 -0.38
C ALA A 102 18.25 -8.56 0.56
N VAL A 103 17.89 -9.11 1.71
CA VAL A 103 18.86 -9.62 2.68
C VAL A 103 19.60 -10.83 2.11
N VAL A 104 18.88 -11.79 1.54
CA VAL A 104 19.47 -12.99 0.99
C VAL A 104 20.41 -12.65 -0.16
N GLN A 105 20.01 -11.74 -1.04
CA GLN A 105 20.85 -11.32 -2.17
C GLN A 105 22.15 -10.68 -1.70
N ARG A 106 22.12 -9.90 -0.63
CA ARG A 106 23.32 -9.27 -0.10
C ARG A 106 24.27 -10.26 0.57
N ARG A 107 23.71 -11.24 1.28
CA ARG A 107 24.51 -12.19 2.07
C ARG A 107 24.89 -13.45 1.30
N CYS A 108 24.00 -13.90 0.43
CA CYS A 108 24.16 -15.15 -0.32
C CYS A 108 23.67 -14.97 -1.74
N PRO A 109 24.44 -14.27 -2.61
CA PRO A 109 23.97 -13.95 -3.96
C PRO A 109 23.54 -15.15 -4.79
N ASP A 110 24.10 -16.33 -4.53
CA ASP A 110 23.81 -17.53 -5.30
C ASP A 110 22.79 -18.46 -4.63
N ALA A 111 22.26 -18.07 -3.45
CA ALA A 111 21.35 -18.92 -2.72
C ALA A 111 19.93 -18.85 -3.33
N PRO A 112 19.22 -20.00 -3.41
CA PRO A 112 17.83 -19.98 -3.84
C PRO A 112 16.96 -19.32 -2.77
N PHE A 113 16.05 -18.45 -3.19
CA PHE A 113 15.20 -17.70 -2.28
C PHE A 113 13.94 -18.45 -1.87
N ALA A 114 13.47 -19.40 -2.68
CA ALA A 114 12.14 -20.02 -2.51
C ALA A 114 11.87 -20.54 -1.10
N GLY A 115 12.88 -21.15 -0.44
CA GLY A 115 12.70 -21.71 0.90
C GLY A 115 12.39 -20.65 1.94
N PHE A 116 13.07 -19.50 1.87
CA PHE A 116 12.86 -18.38 2.80
C PHE A 116 11.47 -17.77 2.61
N SER A 117 11.07 -17.59 1.36
CA SER A 117 9.75 -17.04 1.04
C SER A 117 8.63 -17.94 1.56
N ALA A 118 8.77 -19.24 1.38
CA ALA A 118 7.77 -20.20 1.84
C ALA A 118 7.57 -20.17 3.36
N ILE A 119 8.68 -20.04 4.11
CA ILE A 119 8.63 -19.95 5.58
C ILE A 119 7.91 -18.68 6.01
N ALA A 120 8.25 -17.54 5.42
CA ALA A 120 7.64 -16.26 5.75
C ALA A 120 6.15 -16.26 5.46
N LEU A 121 5.76 -16.73 4.27
CA LEU A 121 4.36 -16.80 3.88
C LEU A 121 3.56 -17.77 4.75
N GLY A 122 4.18 -18.87 5.18
CA GLY A 122 3.55 -19.81 6.08
C GLY A 122 3.11 -19.17 7.39
N LYS A 123 3.96 -18.35 7.97
CA LYS A 123 3.63 -17.63 9.21
C LYS A 123 2.49 -16.66 9.01
N GLN A 124 2.55 -15.85 7.97
CA GLN A 124 1.50 -14.87 7.67
C GLN A 124 0.20 -15.57 7.29
N GLY A 125 0.31 -16.63 6.49
CA GLY A 125 -0.84 -17.38 6.03
C GLY A 125 -1.60 -18.09 7.13
N ALA A 126 -0.98 -18.33 8.28
CA ALA A 126 -1.64 -18.94 9.43
C ALA A 126 -2.59 -17.98 10.16
N GLY A 127 -2.68 -16.73 9.73
CA GLY A 127 -3.62 -15.79 10.32
C GLY A 127 -3.23 -15.22 11.66
N GLU A 128 -1.96 -15.16 11.94
CA GLU A 128 -1.40 -14.67 13.20
C GLU A 128 -1.22 -13.16 13.22
N ARG A 129 -2.15 -12.45 12.66
CA ARG A 129 -2.08 -11.00 12.58
C ARG A 129 -3.31 -10.33 13.13
#